data_86ca43340f1e3f52e0c231d6d38be244
#
_entry.id   86ca43340f1e3f52e0c231d6d38be244
#
_cell.length_a   1.000
_cell.length_b   1.000
_cell.length_c   1.000
_cell.angle_alpha   90.00
_cell.angle_beta   90.00
_cell.angle_gamma   90.00
#
_symmetry.space_group_name_H-M   'P 1'
#
loop_
_entity.id
_entity.type
_entity.pdbx_description
1 polymer ?
#
loop_
_entity_poly.entity_id
_entity_poly.type
_entity_poly.pdbx_seq_one_letter_code
_entity_poly.pdbx_strand_id
1 'polypeptide(L)'
;MRRLTLLLLAALLSACATPPPAPMPPVPTPVVAPKPPLRIALALGGGAARGFAHIGVIKALEAQGIVPDIVVGTSAGSVVGSLYASGMGGFELQRVALQMEESMVVDWTLPNRGVLKGEALQDFINRNVKSLTIQKMPRPLGVVATDLQSGDLMLFRRGDTGMAVRASSAVPGMFQPVEISGRDYVDGGLTSPVPAQSARAMGADFVIAVDISNVTRRDKLVGTLDVLLQTFAIMGHTISRHELEDADVVIRPKTAAVSSTDFEGRHLAIMEGERAAAAIMPELKARLAKARAR
;
A
#
# COMPACT_ATOMS: atom_id res chain seq x y z
N MET A 1 -74.10 68.16 -3.40
CA MET A 1 -73.93 66.77 -2.96
C MET A 1 -73.24 65.89 -4.04
N ARG A 2 -73.43 66.07 -5.35
CA ARG A 2 -72.84 65.27 -6.41
C ARG A 2 -71.29 65.40 -6.56
N ARG A 3 -70.67 66.52 -6.18
CA ARG A 3 -69.21 66.73 -6.33
C ARG A 3 -68.41 66.12 -5.16
N LEU A 4 -69.01 65.90 -3.98
CA LEU A 4 -68.38 65.34 -2.82
C LEU A 4 -68.30 63.82 -2.90
N THR A 5 -69.27 63.18 -3.55
CA THR A 5 -69.26 61.69 -3.79
C THR A 5 -68.24 61.25 -4.83
N LEU A 6 -67.93 62.09 -5.81
CA LEU A 6 -66.91 61.80 -6.85
C LEU A 6 -65.49 61.90 -6.30
N LEU A 7 -65.21 62.75 -5.33
CA LEU A 7 -63.91 62.88 -4.65
C LEU A 7 -63.63 61.71 -3.69
N LEU A 8 -64.66 61.20 -3.02
CA LEU A 8 -64.51 59.99 -2.15
C LEU A 8 -64.32 58.72 -2.95
N LEU A 9 -64.85 58.57 -4.20
CA LEU A 9 -64.67 57.41 -5.04
C LEU A 9 -63.26 57.36 -5.71
N ALA A 10 -62.65 58.53 -5.96
CA ALA A 10 -61.32 58.69 -6.48
C ALA A 10 -60.22 58.35 -5.45
N ALA A 11 -60.49 58.60 -4.17
CA ALA A 11 -59.55 58.28 -3.07
C ALA A 11 -59.48 56.78 -2.70
N LEU A 12 -60.53 56.01 -3.04
CA LEU A 12 -60.59 54.57 -2.79
C LEU A 12 -59.90 53.75 -3.84
N LEU A 13 -59.61 54.28 -5.04
CA LEU A 13 -58.97 53.62 -6.13
C LEU A 13 -57.42 53.72 -6.09
N SER A 14 -56.83 54.61 -5.29
CA SER A 14 -55.39 54.78 -5.16
C SER A 14 -54.75 53.94 -4.07
N ALA A 15 -55.52 53.15 -3.29
CA ALA A 15 -55.02 52.35 -2.14
C ALA A 15 -54.54 50.96 -2.45
N CYS A 16 -54.56 50.53 -3.75
CA CYS A 16 -54.13 49.14 -4.15
C CYS A 16 -52.89 49.11 -5.06
N ALA A 17 -52.03 50.13 -5.03
CA ALA A 17 -50.73 50.03 -5.71
C ALA A 17 -49.74 49.36 -4.72
N THR A 18 -49.67 48.04 -4.81
CA THR A 18 -48.57 47.31 -4.15
C THR A 18 -47.25 47.74 -4.80
N PRO A 19 -46.26 48.19 -4.00
CA PRO A 19 -44.96 48.54 -4.53
C PRO A 19 -44.36 47.30 -5.24
N PRO A 20 -43.62 47.46 -6.33
CA PRO A 20 -42.95 46.32 -6.98
C PRO A 20 -42.06 45.59 -5.98
N PRO A 21 -42.00 44.23 -6.04
CA PRO A 21 -41.15 43.47 -5.13
C PRO A 21 -39.70 43.96 -5.25
N ALA A 22 -39.07 44.19 -4.12
CA ALA A 22 -37.65 44.54 -4.09
C ALA A 22 -36.83 43.49 -4.88
N PRO A 23 -35.82 43.91 -5.64
CA PRO A 23 -34.99 42.96 -6.37
C PRO A 23 -34.42 41.96 -5.37
N MET A 24 -34.63 40.66 -5.64
CA MET A 24 -34.07 39.59 -4.82
C MET A 24 -32.54 39.74 -4.80
N PRO A 25 -31.92 39.65 -3.61
CA PRO A 25 -30.47 39.64 -3.55
C PRO A 25 -29.92 38.52 -4.47
N PRO A 26 -28.78 38.74 -5.12
CA PRO A 26 -28.21 37.71 -5.99
C PRO A 26 -28.03 36.45 -5.21
N VAL A 27 -28.54 35.32 -5.74
CA VAL A 27 -28.35 33.99 -5.16
C VAL A 27 -26.84 33.77 -5.07
N PRO A 28 -26.28 33.50 -3.90
CA PRO A 28 -24.86 33.29 -3.78
C PRO A 28 -24.47 32.12 -4.68
N THR A 29 -23.51 32.36 -5.57
CA THR A 29 -22.93 31.32 -6.43
C THR A 29 -22.44 30.20 -5.53
N PRO A 30 -22.80 28.92 -5.79
CA PRO A 30 -22.29 27.80 -5.01
C PRO A 30 -20.76 27.85 -4.95
N VAL A 31 -20.21 28.03 -3.77
CA VAL A 31 -18.76 27.90 -3.58
C VAL A 31 -18.45 26.42 -3.81
N VAL A 32 -17.86 26.09 -4.95
CA VAL A 32 -17.39 24.75 -5.23
C VAL A 32 -16.27 24.47 -4.24
N ALA A 33 -16.53 23.56 -3.31
CA ALA A 33 -15.51 23.14 -2.35
C ALA A 33 -14.27 22.63 -3.12
N PRO A 34 -13.05 23.01 -2.71
CA PRO A 34 -11.85 22.53 -3.36
C PRO A 34 -11.83 21.00 -3.33
N LYS A 35 -11.53 20.39 -4.48
CA LYS A 35 -11.43 18.94 -4.61
C LYS A 35 -10.35 18.43 -3.63
N PRO A 36 -10.62 17.34 -2.87
CA PRO A 36 -9.61 16.76 -1.99
C PRO A 36 -8.36 16.37 -2.80
N PRO A 37 -7.17 16.48 -2.20
CA PRO A 37 -5.93 16.10 -2.88
C PRO A 37 -5.94 14.62 -3.25
N LEU A 38 -5.34 14.29 -4.40
CA LEU A 38 -5.22 12.92 -4.91
C LEU A 38 -4.43 12.06 -3.92
N ARG A 39 -5.01 10.99 -3.42
CA ARG A 39 -4.37 10.05 -2.50
C ARG A 39 -3.59 8.98 -3.26
N ILE A 40 -2.29 8.98 -3.08
CA ILE A 40 -1.37 8.05 -3.76
C ILE A 40 -1.06 6.89 -2.81
N ALA A 41 -1.25 5.65 -3.27
CA ALA A 41 -0.79 4.47 -2.55
C ALA A 41 0.44 3.83 -3.20
N LEU A 42 1.30 3.27 -2.35
CA LEU A 42 2.41 2.40 -2.74
C LEU A 42 2.07 0.97 -2.30
N ALA A 43 1.86 0.08 -3.28
CA ALA A 43 1.62 -1.34 -3.07
C ALA A 43 2.92 -2.11 -3.31
N LEU A 44 3.46 -2.70 -2.23
CA LEU A 44 4.75 -3.38 -2.22
C LEU A 44 4.56 -4.89 -2.20
N GLY A 45 4.99 -5.55 -3.27
CA GLY A 45 4.84 -6.99 -3.43
C GLY A 45 5.78 -7.84 -2.59
N GLY A 46 5.42 -9.13 -2.44
CA GLY A 46 6.24 -10.14 -1.81
C GLY A 46 7.39 -10.63 -2.69
N GLY A 47 8.46 -11.15 -2.07
CA GLY A 47 9.60 -11.66 -2.83
C GLY A 47 10.86 -11.96 -2.02
N ALA A 48 10.76 -12.18 -0.71
CA ALA A 48 11.85 -12.49 0.21
C ALA A 48 13.01 -11.46 0.09
N ALA A 49 14.29 -11.86 -0.03
CA ALA A 49 15.43 -10.93 -0.11
C ALA A 49 15.37 -9.95 -1.28
N ARG A 50 14.59 -10.22 -2.33
CA ARG A 50 14.34 -9.25 -3.40
C ARG A 50 13.61 -8.00 -2.92
N GLY A 51 13.00 -8.05 -1.73
CA GLY A 51 12.34 -6.91 -1.07
C GLY A 51 13.23 -5.69 -0.88
N PHE A 52 14.56 -5.84 -0.84
CA PHE A 52 15.48 -4.70 -0.80
C PHE A 52 15.31 -3.76 -2.02
N ALA A 53 14.78 -4.24 -3.14
CA ALA A 53 14.49 -3.40 -4.29
C ALA A 53 13.41 -2.32 -4.01
N HIS A 54 12.48 -2.59 -3.09
CA HIS A 54 11.49 -1.60 -2.68
C HIS A 54 12.13 -0.33 -2.12
N ILE A 55 13.26 -0.48 -1.42
CA ILE A 55 14.02 0.65 -0.86
C ILE A 55 14.52 1.56 -1.98
N GLY A 56 15.07 0.98 -3.04
CA GLY A 56 15.53 1.74 -4.20
C GLY A 56 14.38 2.47 -4.90
N VAL A 57 13.23 1.81 -5.04
CA VAL A 57 12.02 2.44 -5.59
C VAL A 57 11.58 3.64 -4.74
N ILE A 58 11.51 3.48 -3.41
CA ILE A 58 11.11 4.55 -2.48
C ILE A 58 12.08 5.73 -2.61
N LYS A 59 13.40 5.50 -2.60
CA LYS A 59 14.41 6.55 -2.77
C LYS A 59 14.21 7.32 -4.07
N ALA A 60 13.98 6.63 -5.18
CA ALA A 60 13.78 7.25 -6.48
C ALA A 60 12.47 8.06 -6.55
N LEU A 61 11.39 7.59 -5.92
CA LEU A 61 10.12 8.33 -5.82
C LEU A 61 10.30 9.60 -4.97
N GLU A 62 10.89 9.49 -3.78
CA GLU A 62 11.16 10.63 -2.88
C GLU A 62 12.05 11.69 -3.55
N ALA A 63 13.10 11.28 -4.27
CA ALA A 63 13.98 12.19 -5.02
C ALA A 63 13.24 12.99 -6.10
N GLN A 64 12.07 12.54 -6.53
CA GLN A 64 11.19 13.23 -7.48
C GLN A 64 10.00 13.94 -6.83
N GLY A 65 9.98 14.03 -5.49
CA GLY A 65 8.89 14.64 -4.72
C GLY A 65 7.59 13.83 -4.75
N ILE A 66 7.66 12.54 -5.09
CA ILE A 66 6.51 11.64 -5.05
C ILE A 66 6.54 10.88 -3.73
N VAL A 67 5.70 11.32 -2.80
CA VAL A 67 5.57 10.72 -1.47
C VAL A 67 4.18 10.09 -1.36
N PRO A 68 4.08 8.75 -1.29
CA PRO A 68 2.79 8.07 -1.13
C PRO A 68 2.12 8.40 0.20
N ASP A 69 0.79 8.55 0.16
CA ASP A 69 -0.06 8.79 1.33
C ASP A 69 -0.43 7.52 2.06
N ILE A 70 -0.47 6.38 1.34
CA ILE A 70 -0.88 5.07 1.84
C ILE A 70 0.20 4.05 1.46
N VAL A 71 0.50 3.12 2.35
CA VAL A 71 1.41 2.00 2.08
C VAL A 71 0.70 0.69 2.34
N VAL A 72 0.77 -0.22 1.39
CA VAL A 72 0.27 -1.59 1.57
C VAL A 72 1.35 -2.57 1.16
N GLY A 73 1.60 -3.57 1.99
CA GLY A 73 2.68 -4.52 1.74
C GLY A 73 2.27 -5.97 1.98
N THR A 74 2.85 -6.86 1.19
CA THR A 74 2.77 -8.31 1.33
C THR A 74 4.16 -8.87 1.57
N SER A 75 4.35 -9.75 2.58
CA SER A 75 5.60 -10.43 2.85
C SER A 75 6.78 -9.44 2.98
N ALA A 76 7.84 -9.57 2.19
CA ALA A 76 8.95 -8.62 2.15
C ALA A 76 8.50 -7.17 1.91
N GLY A 77 7.42 -6.96 1.14
CA GLY A 77 6.81 -5.64 0.96
C GLY A 77 6.19 -5.10 2.24
N SER A 78 5.67 -5.96 3.13
CA SER A 78 5.16 -5.54 4.43
C SER A 78 6.29 -5.14 5.39
N VAL A 79 7.45 -5.79 5.29
CA VAL A 79 8.68 -5.42 6.04
C VAL A 79 9.10 -4.00 5.69
N VAL A 80 9.39 -3.74 4.41
CA VAL A 80 9.82 -2.41 3.96
C VAL A 80 8.71 -1.38 4.15
N GLY A 81 7.47 -1.76 3.86
CA GLY A 81 6.29 -0.91 3.98
C GLY A 81 6.03 -0.44 5.41
N SER A 82 6.19 -1.29 6.42
CA SER A 82 6.00 -0.93 7.82
C SER A 82 7.06 0.06 8.31
N LEU A 83 8.32 -0.15 7.93
CA LEU A 83 9.41 0.78 8.22
C LEU A 83 9.19 2.13 7.55
N TYR A 84 8.77 2.13 6.28
CA TYR A 84 8.45 3.35 5.56
C TYR A 84 7.23 4.08 6.15
N ALA A 85 6.19 3.35 6.53
CA ALA A 85 4.99 3.91 7.14
C ALA A 85 5.27 4.53 8.53
N SER A 86 6.29 4.04 9.26
CA SER A 86 6.72 4.60 10.54
C SER A 86 7.38 5.98 10.44
N GLY A 87 7.63 6.46 9.21
CA GLY A 87 8.24 7.77 8.95
C GLY A 87 9.68 7.72 8.44
N MET A 88 10.29 6.54 8.32
CA MET A 88 11.62 6.41 7.73
C MET A 88 11.59 6.80 6.27
N GLY A 89 12.55 7.62 5.82
CA GLY A 89 12.77 7.90 4.40
C GLY A 89 13.61 6.81 3.73
N GLY A 90 13.68 6.84 2.38
CA GLY A 90 14.38 5.82 1.60
C GLY A 90 15.86 5.66 1.95
N PHE A 91 16.57 6.72 2.32
CA PHE A 91 17.97 6.63 2.77
C PHE A 91 18.11 6.00 4.16
N GLU A 92 17.15 6.24 5.06
CA GLU A 92 17.14 5.61 6.37
C GLU A 92 16.83 4.12 6.26
N LEU A 93 15.87 3.75 5.40
CA LEU A 93 15.57 2.36 5.06
C LEU A 93 16.81 1.64 4.52
N GLN A 94 17.58 2.29 3.62
CA GLN A 94 18.83 1.72 3.12
C GLN A 94 19.84 1.52 4.24
N ARG A 95 20.01 2.47 5.14
CA ARG A 95 20.93 2.33 6.29
C ARG A 95 20.54 1.14 7.16
N VAL A 96 19.25 0.99 7.49
CA VAL A 96 18.74 -0.17 8.25
C VAL A 96 19.01 -1.48 7.51
N ALA A 97 18.73 -1.53 6.20
CA ALA A 97 18.95 -2.71 5.38
C ALA A 97 20.42 -3.13 5.31
N LEU A 98 21.35 -2.16 5.23
CA LEU A 98 22.80 -2.44 5.17
C LEU A 98 23.36 -2.94 6.50
N GLN A 99 22.72 -2.59 7.62
CA GLN A 99 23.09 -3.04 8.97
C GLN A 99 22.36 -4.33 9.38
N MET A 100 21.39 -4.79 8.58
CA MET A 100 20.60 -5.97 8.89
C MET A 100 21.43 -7.24 8.64
N GLU A 101 21.59 -8.05 9.69
CA GLU A 101 22.15 -9.40 9.60
C GLU A 101 21.02 -10.42 9.51
N GLU A 102 21.25 -11.54 8.84
CA GLU A 102 20.25 -12.60 8.68
C GLU A 102 19.74 -13.11 10.04
N SER A 103 20.63 -13.26 11.01
CA SER A 103 20.32 -13.65 12.40
C SER A 103 19.30 -12.73 13.08
N MET A 104 19.13 -11.50 12.63
CA MET A 104 18.17 -10.55 13.18
C MET A 104 16.72 -10.83 12.76
N VAL A 105 16.52 -11.66 11.73
CA VAL A 105 15.20 -11.94 11.13
C VAL A 105 14.92 -13.42 10.93
N VAL A 106 15.89 -14.30 11.21
CA VAL A 106 15.79 -15.75 11.07
C VAL A 106 16.00 -16.41 12.43
N ASP A 107 15.03 -17.18 12.87
CA ASP A 107 15.04 -17.94 14.11
C ASP A 107 14.64 -19.40 13.88
N TRP A 108 15.60 -20.31 14.03
CA TRP A 108 15.39 -21.74 13.84
C TRP A 108 14.63 -22.38 15.01
N THR A 109 13.78 -23.34 14.71
CA THR A 109 13.03 -24.13 15.70
C THR A 109 13.00 -25.60 15.32
N LEU A 110 12.60 -26.46 16.26
CA LEU A 110 12.32 -27.85 15.93
C LEU A 110 11.17 -27.91 14.91
N PRO A 111 11.31 -28.74 13.86
CA PRO A 111 10.29 -28.87 12.82
C PRO A 111 8.95 -29.31 13.41
N ASN A 112 7.93 -28.50 13.21
CA ASN A 112 6.54 -28.83 13.51
C ASN A 112 5.65 -28.37 12.37
N ARG A 113 5.13 -27.13 12.44
CA ARG A 113 4.33 -26.49 11.37
C ARG A 113 5.19 -25.57 10.49
N GLY A 114 6.51 -25.54 10.70
CA GLY A 114 7.55 -24.77 10.01
C GLY A 114 8.88 -24.96 10.73
N VAL A 115 9.98 -24.58 10.09
CA VAL A 115 11.36 -24.68 10.63
C VAL A 115 11.85 -23.36 11.22
N LEU A 116 11.16 -22.26 10.98
CA LEU A 116 11.41 -20.92 11.52
C LEU A 116 10.20 -20.43 12.30
N LYS A 117 10.41 -19.79 13.47
CA LYS A 117 9.33 -19.21 14.26
C LYS A 117 8.87 -17.87 13.69
N GLY A 118 9.79 -17.04 13.22
CA GLY A 118 9.56 -15.69 12.76
C GLY A 118 9.42 -14.65 13.86
N GLU A 119 9.70 -15.00 15.13
CA GLU A 119 9.68 -14.07 16.27
C GLU A 119 10.80 -13.04 16.15
N ALA A 120 11.96 -13.43 15.63
CA ALA A 120 13.07 -12.52 15.39
C ALA A 120 12.68 -11.41 14.39
N LEU A 121 11.92 -11.73 13.33
CA LEU A 121 11.38 -10.75 12.40
C LEU A 121 10.38 -9.80 13.09
N GLN A 122 9.48 -10.34 13.89
CA GLN A 122 8.53 -9.55 14.69
C GLN A 122 9.25 -8.54 15.57
N ASP A 123 10.26 -9.01 16.32
CA ASP A 123 11.06 -8.18 17.22
C ASP A 123 11.87 -7.14 16.46
N PHE A 124 12.46 -7.51 15.34
CA PHE A 124 13.17 -6.58 14.46
C PHE A 124 12.26 -5.43 14.01
N ILE A 125 11.06 -5.74 13.53
CA ILE A 125 10.09 -4.72 13.12
C ILE A 125 9.71 -3.85 14.30
N ASN A 126 9.28 -4.43 15.43
CA ASN A 126 8.80 -3.67 16.57
C ASN A 126 9.88 -2.75 17.17
N ARG A 127 11.14 -3.19 17.20
CA ARG A 127 12.27 -2.32 17.59
C ARG A 127 12.43 -1.12 16.64
N ASN A 128 12.44 -1.36 15.33
CA ASN A 128 12.68 -0.31 14.34
C ASN A 128 11.51 0.68 14.23
N VAL A 129 10.26 0.23 14.35
CA VAL A 129 9.09 1.11 14.37
C VAL A 129 8.76 1.66 15.77
N LYS A 130 9.65 1.43 16.78
CA LYS A 130 9.48 1.89 18.17
C LYS A 130 8.15 1.41 18.78
N SER A 131 7.77 0.18 18.50
CA SER A 131 6.51 -0.45 18.93
C SER A 131 5.24 0.31 18.56
N LEU A 132 5.28 1.11 17.49
CA LEU A 132 4.09 1.73 16.93
C LEU A 132 3.15 0.65 16.42
N THR A 133 1.90 0.71 16.82
CA THR A 133 0.83 -0.11 16.26
C THR A 133 0.42 0.42 14.87
N ILE A 134 -0.11 -0.45 14.01
CA ILE A 134 -0.45 -0.12 12.61
C ILE A 134 -1.31 1.14 12.51
N GLN A 135 -2.34 1.26 13.33
CA GLN A 135 -3.26 2.41 13.32
C GLN A 135 -2.65 3.71 13.85
N LYS A 136 -1.45 3.66 14.45
CA LYS A 136 -0.71 4.83 14.94
C LYS A 136 0.43 5.24 14.01
N MET A 137 0.60 4.56 12.89
CA MET A 137 1.62 4.90 11.90
C MET A 137 1.37 6.30 11.32
N PRO A 138 2.41 7.12 11.13
CA PRO A 138 2.30 8.42 10.45
C PRO A 138 1.69 8.33 9.05
N ARG A 139 1.99 7.26 8.31
CA ARG A 139 1.31 6.94 7.05
C ARG A 139 0.38 5.75 7.26
N PRO A 140 -0.88 5.81 6.78
CA PRO A 140 -1.78 4.67 6.75
C PRO A 140 -1.11 3.42 6.18
N LEU A 141 -1.03 2.36 7.00
CA LEU A 141 -0.40 1.09 6.66
C LEU A 141 -1.45 -0.02 6.53
N GLY A 142 -1.33 -0.81 5.48
CA GLY A 142 -2.00 -2.09 5.32
C GLY A 142 -0.97 -3.21 5.22
N VAL A 143 -1.16 -4.28 5.98
CA VAL A 143 -0.33 -5.48 5.93
C VAL A 143 -1.20 -6.64 5.52
N VAL A 144 -0.86 -7.30 4.41
CA VAL A 144 -1.66 -8.39 3.85
C VAL A 144 -1.13 -9.73 4.30
N ALA A 145 -2.00 -10.58 4.82
CA ALA A 145 -1.75 -11.99 5.11
C ALA A 145 -2.89 -12.85 4.57
N THR A 146 -2.76 -14.17 4.67
CA THR A 146 -3.79 -15.12 4.29
C THR A 146 -4.27 -15.87 5.53
N ASP A 147 -5.56 -15.93 5.75
CA ASP A 147 -6.17 -16.78 6.77
C ASP A 147 -6.05 -18.24 6.35
N LEU A 148 -5.36 -19.05 7.15
CA LEU A 148 -5.04 -20.43 6.78
C LEU A 148 -6.27 -21.36 6.80
N GLN A 149 -7.29 -21.04 7.61
CA GLN A 149 -8.49 -21.86 7.71
C GLN A 149 -9.48 -21.61 6.57
N SER A 150 -9.69 -20.36 6.20
CA SER A 150 -10.67 -20.01 5.17
C SER A 150 -10.07 -19.80 3.77
N GLY A 151 -8.77 -19.48 3.68
CA GLY A 151 -8.12 -19.06 2.44
C GLY A 151 -8.39 -17.60 2.08
N ASP A 152 -9.04 -16.82 2.96
CA ASP A 152 -9.38 -15.45 2.69
C ASP A 152 -8.17 -14.52 2.86
N LEU A 153 -8.16 -13.43 2.07
CA LEU A 153 -7.25 -12.32 2.27
C LEU A 153 -7.57 -11.59 3.58
N MET A 154 -6.55 -11.41 4.43
CA MET A 154 -6.62 -10.57 5.61
C MET A 154 -5.80 -9.30 5.41
N LEU A 155 -6.45 -8.14 5.48
CA LEU A 155 -5.79 -6.83 5.47
C LEU A 155 -5.73 -6.27 6.90
N PHE A 156 -4.57 -6.41 7.54
CA PHE A 156 -4.33 -5.82 8.85
C PHE A 156 -4.14 -4.30 8.73
N ARG A 157 -5.00 -3.54 9.40
CA ARG A 157 -4.97 -2.06 9.48
C ARG A 157 -4.88 -1.58 10.92
N ARG A 158 -4.76 -2.50 11.87
CA ARG A 158 -4.63 -2.26 13.32
C ARG A 158 -3.94 -3.43 14.00
N GLY A 159 -3.45 -3.20 15.20
CA GLY A 159 -2.77 -4.22 16.02
C GLY A 159 -1.26 -4.03 16.04
N ASP A 160 -0.56 -5.03 16.58
CA ASP A 160 0.90 -5.07 16.65
C ASP A 160 1.49 -5.17 15.23
N THR A 161 2.41 -4.26 14.92
CA THR A 161 2.98 -4.16 13.59
C THR A 161 3.89 -5.33 13.27
N GLY A 162 4.76 -5.69 14.19
CA GLY A 162 5.68 -6.82 14.00
C GLY A 162 4.95 -8.15 13.86
N MET A 163 3.90 -8.37 14.65
CA MET A 163 3.07 -9.57 14.55
C MET A 163 2.35 -9.66 13.20
N ALA A 164 1.78 -8.57 12.71
CA ALA A 164 1.12 -8.55 11.40
C ALA A 164 2.13 -8.79 10.26
N VAL A 165 3.33 -8.18 10.33
CA VAL A 165 4.40 -8.40 9.35
C VAL A 165 4.91 -9.84 9.40
N ARG A 166 5.06 -10.43 10.59
CA ARG A 166 5.38 -11.85 10.76
C ARG A 166 4.34 -12.74 10.10
N ALA A 167 3.05 -12.50 10.34
CA ALA A 167 1.96 -13.23 9.69
C ALA A 167 2.01 -13.10 8.16
N SER A 168 2.22 -11.88 7.66
CA SER A 168 2.36 -11.56 6.23
C SER A 168 3.54 -12.27 5.56
N SER A 169 4.58 -12.62 6.34
CA SER A 169 5.83 -13.24 5.88
C SER A 169 5.95 -14.73 6.21
N ALA A 170 4.90 -15.32 6.78
CA ALA A 170 4.89 -16.72 7.22
C ALA A 170 4.68 -17.70 6.04
N VAL A 171 5.71 -17.83 5.19
CA VAL A 171 5.71 -18.74 4.03
C VAL A 171 5.50 -20.19 4.49
N PRO A 172 4.43 -20.88 4.01
CA PRO A 172 4.14 -22.25 4.40
C PRO A 172 5.32 -23.21 4.15
N GLY A 173 5.58 -24.07 5.13
CA GLY A 173 6.71 -25.01 5.09
C GLY A 173 8.04 -24.44 5.60
N MET A 174 8.26 -23.13 5.48
CA MET A 174 9.43 -22.45 6.07
C MET A 174 9.11 -21.88 7.44
N PHE A 175 8.12 -21.01 7.54
CA PHE A 175 7.73 -20.38 8.80
C PHE A 175 6.51 -21.05 9.42
N GLN A 176 6.44 -21.01 10.74
CA GLN A 176 5.23 -21.40 11.45
C GLN A 176 4.11 -20.39 11.16
N PRO A 177 2.85 -20.85 10.98
CA PRO A 177 1.69 -19.96 10.95
C PRO A 177 1.63 -19.12 12.22
N VAL A 178 1.11 -17.89 12.10
CA VAL A 178 1.00 -16.95 13.22
C VAL A 178 -0.43 -16.92 13.71
N GLU A 179 -0.65 -17.32 14.96
CA GLU A 179 -1.96 -17.23 15.58
C GLU A 179 -2.25 -15.79 16.04
N ILE A 180 -3.36 -15.21 15.54
CA ILE A 180 -3.86 -13.91 15.96
C ILE A 180 -5.35 -14.05 16.24
N SER A 181 -5.76 -13.81 17.50
CA SER A 181 -7.17 -13.88 17.92
C SER A 181 -7.85 -15.23 17.59
N GLY A 182 -7.13 -16.33 17.78
CA GLY A 182 -7.65 -17.70 17.59
C GLY A 182 -7.71 -18.16 16.13
N ARG A 183 -7.10 -17.44 15.20
CA ARG A 183 -6.98 -17.81 13.78
C ARG A 183 -5.51 -17.86 13.36
N ASP A 184 -5.16 -18.81 12.53
CA ASP A 184 -3.83 -18.97 11.97
C ASP A 184 -3.69 -18.17 10.67
N TYR A 185 -2.62 -17.38 10.57
CA TYR A 185 -2.29 -16.63 9.36
C TYR A 185 -0.96 -17.08 8.77
N VAL A 186 -0.91 -17.06 7.46
CA VAL A 186 0.27 -17.36 6.64
C VAL A 186 0.53 -16.25 5.63
N ASP A 187 1.61 -16.38 4.86
CA ASP A 187 2.07 -15.37 3.92
C ASP A 187 0.95 -14.87 3.00
N GLY A 188 0.86 -13.55 2.88
CA GLY A 188 -0.13 -12.89 2.04
C GLY A 188 0.04 -13.17 0.54
N GLY A 189 1.21 -13.66 0.11
CA GLY A 189 1.46 -14.02 -1.28
C GLY A 189 0.61 -15.18 -1.82
N LEU A 190 -0.09 -15.91 -0.92
CA LEU A 190 -1.08 -16.92 -1.32
C LEU A 190 -2.35 -16.30 -1.92
N THR A 191 -2.73 -15.09 -1.49
CA THR A 191 -3.99 -14.43 -1.89
C THR A 191 -3.77 -13.11 -2.61
N SER A 192 -2.73 -12.35 -2.24
CA SER A 192 -2.46 -11.01 -2.78
C SER A 192 -0.95 -10.72 -2.77
N PRO A 193 -0.20 -11.31 -3.72
CA PRO A 193 1.25 -11.14 -3.79
C PRO A 193 1.71 -9.72 -4.09
N VAL A 194 0.91 -8.91 -4.83
CA VAL A 194 1.16 -7.48 -5.06
C VAL A 194 -0.12 -6.70 -4.75
N PRO A 195 -0.28 -6.14 -3.53
CA PRO A 195 -1.58 -5.80 -2.96
C PRO A 195 -2.19 -4.49 -3.52
N ALA A 196 -2.35 -4.39 -4.84
CA ALA A 196 -2.90 -3.21 -5.51
C ALA A 196 -4.39 -3.01 -5.18
N GLN A 197 -5.17 -4.11 -5.18
CA GLN A 197 -6.58 -4.06 -4.81
C GLN A 197 -6.77 -3.64 -3.35
N SER A 198 -5.94 -4.14 -2.45
CA SER A 198 -5.95 -3.74 -1.04
C SER A 198 -5.62 -2.25 -0.87
N ALA A 199 -4.74 -1.70 -1.71
CA ALA A 199 -4.44 -0.26 -1.72
C ALA A 199 -5.66 0.56 -2.16
N ARG A 200 -6.41 0.11 -3.18
CA ARG A 200 -7.71 0.72 -3.55
C ARG A 200 -8.72 0.66 -2.42
N ALA A 201 -8.84 -0.48 -1.75
CA ALA A 201 -9.75 -0.67 -0.61
C ALA A 201 -9.39 0.24 0.59
N MET A 202 -8.15 0.71 0.69
CA MET A 202 -7.72 1.72 1.67
C MET A 202 -8.02 3.15 1.22
N GLY A 203 -8.64 3.34 0.06
CA GLY A 203 -9.09 4.64 -0.44
C GLY A 203 -8.03 5.36 -1.26
N ALA A 204 -7.17 4.66 -1.98
CA ALA A 204 -6.24 5.25 -2.92
C ALA A 204 -6.93 5.64 -4.23
N ASP A 205 -6.70 6.89 -4.67
CA ASP A 205 -7.11 7.37 -5.98
C ASP A 205 -6.11 6.98 -7.07
N PHE A 206 -4.84 6.79 -6.68
CA PHE A 206 -3.75 6.40 -7.56
C PHE A 206 -2.86 5.35 -6.90
N VAL A 207 -2.62 4.21 -7.56
CA VAL A 207 -1.83 3.09 -7.05
C VAL A 207 -0.55 2.91 -7.86
N ILE A 208 0.59 3.03 -7.17
CA ILE A 208 1.91 2.64 -7.67
C ILE A 208 2.20 1.26 -7.09
N ALA A 209 2.21 0.23 -7.93
CA ALA A 209 2.56 -1.12 -7.53
C ALA A 209 4.04 -1.41 -7.81
N VAL A 210 4.70 -2.09 -6.88
CA VAL A 210 6.08 -2.57 -7.07
C VAL A 210 6.06 -4.10 -7.06
N ASP A 211 6.26 -4.66 -8.24
CA ASP A 211 6.26 -6.09 -8.48
C ASP A 211 7.71 -6.60 -8.52
N ILE A 212 8.11 -7.31 -7.48
CA ILE A 212 9.41 -7.98 -7.36
C ILE A 212 9.28 -9.51 -7.52
N SER A 213 8.08 -9.97 -7.91
CA SER A 213 7.86 -11.37 -8.21
C SER A 213 8.73 -11.77 -9.41
N ASN A 214 9.44 -12.86 -9.28
CA ASN A 214 10.22 -13.40 -10.36
C ASN A 214 10.03 -14.92 -10.38
N VAL A 215 9.46 -15.43 -11.46
CA VAL A 215 9.47 -16.87 -11.71
C VAL A 215 10.86 -17.23 -12.21
N THR A 216 11.81 -17.32 -11.27
CA THR A 216 13.13 -17.81 -11.58
C THR A 216 12.99 -19.28 -12.01
N ARG A 217 13.32 -19.59 -13.24
CA ARG A 217 13.49 -20.98 -13.68
C ARG A 217 14.63 -21.56 -12.85
N ARG A 218 14.30 -22.37 -11.83
CA ARG A 218 15.29 -23.15 -11.12
C ARG A 218 15.59 -24.36 -11.97
N ASP A 219 16.81 -24.49 -12.45
CA ASP A 219 17.21 -25.57 -13.34
C ASP A 219 17.17 -26.97 -12.68
N LYS A 220 17.21 -27.03 -11.33
CA LYS A 220 17.03 -28.26 -10.54
C LYS A 220 16.26 -27.97 -9.25
N LEU A 221 15.14 -28.63 -9.07
CA LEU A 221 14.43 -28.74 -7.81
C LEU A 221 14.89 -30.02 -7.12
N VAL A 222 15.59 -29.93 -6.00
CA VAL A 222 16.26 -31.08 -5.38
C VAL A 222 15.43 -31.69 -4.25
N GLY A 223 14.57 -30.91 -3.60
CA GLY A 223 13.78 -31.34 -2.43
C GLY A 223 12.32 -30.95 -2.47
N THR A 224 11.54 -31.58 -1.62
CA THR A 224 10.09 -31.29 -1.47
C THR A 224 9.84 -29.81 -1.17
N LEU A 225 10.67 -29.20 -0.34
CA LEU A 225 10.54 -27.78 0.00
C LEU A 225 10.78 -26.89 -1.23
N ASP A 226 11.76 -27.24 -2.09
CA ASP A 226 11.99 -26.49 -3.34
C ASP A 226 10.78 -26.55 -4.27
N VAL A 227 10.15 -27.72 -4.38
CA VAL A 227 8.92 -27.91 -5.17
C VAL A 227 7.78 -27.06 -4.61
N LEU A 228 7.58 -27.06 -3.30
CA LEU A 228 6.55 -26.24 -2.63
C LEU A 228 6.78 -24.75 -2.87
N LEU A 229 8.01 -24.27 -2.66
CA LEU A 229 8.36 -22.86 -2.87
C LEU A 229 8.21 -22.44 -4.34
N GLN A 230 8.56 -23.33 -5.28
CA GLN A 230 8.37 -23.08 -6.70
C GLN A 230 6.88 -23.05 -7.07
N THR A 231 6.07 -23.94 -6.50
CA THR A 231 4.61 -23.95 -6.69
C THR A 231 4.00 -22.65 -6.18
N PHE A 232 4.41 -22.22 -4.99
CA PHE A 232 4.00 -20.94 -4.40
C PHE A 232 4.37 -19.75 -5.32
N ALA A 233 5.59 -19.73 -5.87
CA ALA A 233 6.03 -18.68 -6.78
C ALA A 233 5.22 -18.66 -8.10
N ILE A 234 4.89 -19.83 -8.67
CA ILE A 234 4.06 -19.94 -9.88
C ILE A 234 2.65 -19.41 -9.63
N MET A 235 2.01 -19.83 -8.53
CA MET A 235 0.67 -19.40 -8.16
C MET A 235 0.64 -17.90 -7.91
N GLY A 236 1.60 -17.38 -7.11
CA GLY A 236 1.72 -15.97 -6.82
C GLY A 236 1.92 -15.12 -8.07
N HIS A 237 2.72 -15.57 -9.04
CA HIS A 237 2.89 -14.87 -10.31
C HIS A 237 1.57 -14.79 -11.11
N THR A 238 0.79 -15.87 -11.11
CA THR A 238 -0.52 -15.89 -11.79
C THR A 238 -1.50 -14.93 -11.15
N ILE A 239 -1.56 -14.89 -9.81
CA ILE A 239 -2.42 -13.99 -9.05
C ILE A 239 -2.00 -12.53 -9.27
N SER A 240 -0.68 -12.24 -9.19
CA SER A 240 -0.15 -10.87 -9.40
C SER A 240 -0.60 -10.26 -10.73
N ARG A 241 -0.68 -11.04 -11.79
CA ARG A 241 -1.10 -10.54 -13.11
C ARG A 241 -2.49 -9.92 -13.08
N HIS A 242 -3.42 -10.50 -12.33
CA HIS A 242 -4.78 -9.95 -12.16
C HIS A 242 -4.79 -8.76 -11.20
N GLU A 243 -4.06 -8.84 -10.06
CA GLU A 243 -4.00 -7.74 -9.11
C GLU A 243 -3.40 -6.46 -9.68
N LEU A 244 -2.44 -6.60 -10.59
CA LEU A 244 -1.77 -5.47 -11.23
C LEU A 244 -2.67 -4.69 -12.20
N GLU A 245 -3.84 -5.21 -12.56
CA GLU A 245 -4.86 -4.48 -13.33
C GLU A 245 -5.45 -3.32 -12.50
N ASP A 246 -5.42 -3.42 -11.17
CA ASP A 246 -5.85 -2.36 -10.25
C ASP A 246 -4.79 -1.27 -10.01
N ALA A 247 -3.57 -1.44 -10.54
CA ALA A 247 -2.50 -0.47 -10.43
C ALA A 247 -2.51 0.54 -11.59
N ASP A 248 -2.31 1.84 -11.28
CA ASP A 248 -2.15 2.86 -12.31
C ASP A 248 -0.76 2.79 -12.96
N VAL A 249 0.26 2.47 -12.17
CA VAL A 249 1.64 2.27 -12.64
C VAL A 249 2.26 1.07 -11.94
N VAL A 250 2.97 0.24 -12.69
CA VAL A 250 3.70 -0.91 -12.17
C VAL A 250 5.19 -0.73 -12.38
N ILE A 251 5.95 -0.76 -11.29
CA ILE A 251 7.42 -0.72 -11.30
C ILE A 251 7.92 -2.16 -11.13
N ARG A 252 8.76 -2.64 -12.05
CA ARG A 252 9.31 -4.00 -12.04
C ARG A 252 10.84 -3.98 -12.00
N PRO A 253 11.45 -3.98 -10.80
CA PRO A 253 12.90 -4.14 -10.65
C PRO A 253 13.38 -5.47 -11.22
N LYS A 254 14.52 -5.47 -11.91
CA LYS A 254 15.12 -6.69 -12.49
C LYS A 254 15.90 -7.46 -11.45
N THR A 255 15.20 -8.14 -10.56
CA THR A 255 15.77 -8.86 -9.41
C THR A 255 16.11 -10.33 -9.69
N ALA A 256 16.14 -10.78 -10.94
CA ALA A 256 16.43 -12.17 -11.30
C ALA A 256 17.82 -12.67 -10.83
N ALA A 257 18.80 -11.77 -10.75
CA ALA A 257 20.13 -12.08 -10.25
C ALA A 257 20.21 -12.16 -8.71
N VAL A 258 19.16 -11.76 -7.99
CA VAL A 258 19.09 -11.80 -6.52
C VAL A 258 18.31 -13.03 -6.09
N SER A 259 18.98 -14.00 -5.45
CA SER A 259 18.30 -15.15 -4.87
C SER A 259 17.34 -14.71 -3.77
N SER A 260 16.26 -15.47 -3.57
CA SER A 260 15.31 -15.21 -2.49
C SER A 260 15.90 -15.34 -1.07
N THR A 261 17.04 -16.01 -0.94
CA THR A 261 17.77 -16.19 0.33
C THR A 261 19.06 -15.38 0.41
N ASP A 262 19.35 -14.56 -0.61
CA ASP A 262 20.63 -13.85 -0.73
C ASP A 262 20.53 -12.44 -0.10
N PHE A 263 20.93 -12.34 1.15
CA PHE A 263 21.06 -11.06 1.84
C PHE A 263 22.30 -10.24 1.39
N GLU A 264 23.31 -10.90 0.80
CA GLU A 264 24.47 -10.18 0.26
C GLU A 264 24.14 -9.41 -1.01
N GLY A 265 23.16 -9.88 -1.79
CA GLY A 265 22.63 -9.21 -2.98
C GLY A 265 21.86 -7.93 -2.73
N ARG A 266 21.74 -7.45 -1.46
CA ARG A 266 20.93 -6.26 -1.07
C ARG A 266 21.31 -5.00 -1.83
N HIS A 267 22.59 -4.74 -2.05
CA HIS A 267 23.05 -3.57 -2.82
C HIS A 267 22.56 -3.62 -4.26
N LEU A 268 22.68 -4.78 -4.91
CA LEU A 268 22.20 -4.99 -6.28
C LEU A 268 20.67 -4.80 -6.35
N ALA A 269 19.94 -5.37 -5.41
CA ALA A 269 18.48 -5.22 -5.37
C ALA A 269 18.07 -3.74 -5.23
N ILE A 270 18.68 -2.99 -4.31
CA ILE A 270 18.40 -1.56 -4.13
C ILE A 270 18.67 -0.79 -5.44
N MET A 271 19.82 -1.02 -6.08
CA MET A 271 20.16 -0.38 -7.36
C MET A 271 19.15 -0.71 -8.47
N GLU A 272 18.70 -1.96 -8.57
CA GLU A 272 17.69 -2.36 -9.57
C GLU A 272 16.34 -1.71 -9.29
N GLY A 273 15.99 -1.49 -8.01
CA GLY A 273 14.82 -0.70 -7.61
C GLY A 273 14.90 0.74 -8.10
N GLU A 274 16.05 1.42 -7.87
CA GLU A 274 16.29 2.78 -8.34
C GLU A 274 16.20 2.87 -9.87
N ARG A 275 16.85 1.93 -10.58
CA ARG A 275 16.85 1.89 -12.06
C ARG A 275 15.43 1.70 -12.62
N ALA A 276 14.66 0.77 -12.06
CA ALA A 276 13.31 0.49 -12.51
C ALA A 276 12.39 1.69 -12.29
N ALA A 277 12.47 2.35 -11.13
CA ALA A 277 11.71 3.56 -10.84
C ALA A 277 12.12 4.73 -11.75
N ALA A 278 13.42 4.94 -11.97
CA ALA A 278 13.91 5.98 -12.88
C ALA A 278 13.43 5.76 -14.32
N ALA A 279 13.42 4.53 -14.81
CA ALA A 279 12.98 4.19 -16.16
C ALA A 279 11.49 4.51 -16.41
N ILE A 280 10.61 4.27 -15.42
CA ILE A 280 9.17 4.52 -15.54
C ILE A 280 8.78 5.95 -15.13
N MET A 281 9.69 6.75 -14.59
CA MET A 281 9.39 8.06 -14.01
C MET A 281 8.69 9.03 -14.96
N PRO A 282 9.05 9.15 -16.25
CA PRO A 282 8.33 10.03 -17.18
C PRO A 282 6.85 9.62 -17.33
N GLU A 283 6.57 8.34 -17.47
CA GLU A 283 5.21 7.82 -17.57
C GLU A 283 4.45 8.03 -16.25
N LEU A 284 5.05 7.72 -15.12
CA LEU A 284 4.45 7.93 -13.80
C LEU A 284 4.03 9.38 -13.59
N LYS A 285 4.92 10.34 -13.90
CA LYS A 285 4.61 11.78 -13.80
C LYS A 285 3.45 12.19 -14.72
N ALA A 286 3.44 11.71 -15.96
CA ALA A 286 2.37 12.01 -16.92
C ALA A 286 1.01 11.46 -16.43
N ARG A 287 0.96 10.21 -15.93
CA ARG A 287 -0.25 9.61 -15.37
C ARG A 287 -0.72 10.32 -14.11
N LEU A 288 0.19 10.69 -13.20
CA LEU A 288 -0.14 11.48 -11.99
C LEU A 288 -0.71 12.86 -12.36
N ALA A 289 -0.12 13.57 -13.33
CA ALA A 289 -0.63 14.86 -13.78
C ALA A 289 -2.05 14.72 -14.34
N LYS A 290 -2.31 13.69 -15.15
CA LYS A 290 -3.64 13.39 -15.66
C LYS A 290 -4.66 13.06 -14.57
N ALA A 291 -4.25 12.29 -13.55
CA ALA A 291 -5.11 11.94 -12.42
C ALA A 291 -5.46 13.17 -11.56
N ARG A 292 -4.53 14.10 -11.36
CA ARG A 292 -4.75 15.36 -10.62
C ARG A 292 -5.69 16.33 -11.36
N ALA A 293 -5.72 16.27 -12.69
CA ALA A 293 -6.57 17.12 -13.54
C ALA A 293 -8.04 16.65 -13.62
N ARG A 294 -8.34 15.42 -13.25
CA ARG A 294 -9.69 14.85 -13.18
C ARG A 294 -10.41 15.21 -11.89
#